data_af5b62fec5330d371536da82bea7824d
#
_entry.id   af5b62fec5330d371536da82bea7824d
#
_cell.length_a   1.000
_cell.length_b   1.000
_cell.length_c   1.000
_cell.angle_alpha   90.00
_cell.angle_beta   90.00
_cell.angle_gamma   90.00
#
_symmetry.space_group_name_H-M   'P 1'
#
loop_
_entity.id
_entity.type
_entity.pdbx_description
1 polymer ?
#
loop_
_entity_poly.entity_id
_entity_poly.type
_entity_poly.pdbx_seq_one_letter_code
_entity_poly.pdbx_strand_id
1 'polypeptide(L)'
;MKNNHKIFKIFFSALLLPFVCYGQQELHQNYSLFNPVPQALMREMETDRPDVTESPYTVDAGHFQYETDFVRLIKEKSELQKTNTLLINQANIKIGLTGNTAIQIGFQTYGRQRETDITSGNAETTHGFGDVTLRIKQNLIGNDHGNFALALLPYIKFPTSKYDEKSRLEGGLIVPMLYKLPGEWNLGFQVEVDRLKDLDQQAMHTEFLQTLTLSHQLLKNVDGIAEMYYTYDFKAHQFSNFLNTAVQMEVVKDLKFDAGINYGLQHDAEKQFFIGASYRH
;
A
#
# COMPACT_ATOMS: atom_id res chain seq x y z
N MET A 1 36.28 -24.24 -38.51
CA MET A 1 35.81 -24.34 -37.14
C MET A 1 34.45 -23.64 -37.08
N LYS A 2 33.36 -24.46 -36.95
CA LYS A 2 31.97 -23.96 -36.98
C LYS A 2 31.51 -23.74 -35.54
N ASN A 3 31.17 -22.50 -35.19
CA ASN A 3 30.53 -22.15 -33.94
C ASN A 3 29.01 -22.35 -34.05
N ASN A 4 28.49 -23.32 -33.33
CA ASN A 4 27.05 -23.53 -33.14
C ASN A 4 26.56 -22.76 -31.93
N HIS A 5 25.89 -21.64 -32.17
CA HIS A 5 25.08 -20.99 -31.15
C HIS A 5 23.69 -21.68 -31.12
N LYS A 6 23.44 -22.49 -30.09
CA LYS A 6 22.12 -23.00 -29.79
C LYS A 6 21.32 -21.90 -29.07
N ILE A 7 20.36 -21.32 -29.78
CA ILE A 7 19.34 -20.42 -29.22
C ILE A 7 18.36 -21.29 -28.46
N PHE A 8 18.31 -21.10 -27.14
CA PHE A 8 17.33 -21.73 -26.25
C PHE A 8 16.01 -20.96 -26.39
N LYS A 9 15.09 -21.48 -27.22
CA LYS A 9 13.71 -20.98 -27.28
C LYS A 9 12.93 -21.54 -26.11
N ILE A 10 12.67 -20.71 -25.09
CA ILE A 10 11.72 -21.03 -24.04
C ILE A 10 10.33 -20.80 -24.60
N PHE A 11 9.61 -21.89 -24.85
CA PHE A 11 8.18 -21.87 -25.15
C PHE A 11 7.42 -21.62 -23.85
N PHE A 12 6.90 -20.41 -23.70
CA PHE A 12 5.92 -20.09 -22.65
C PHE A 12 4.55 -20.59 -23.13
N SER A 13 4.23 -21.86 -22.83
CA SER A 13 2.88 -22.39 -23.02
C SER A 13 2.00 -21.82 -21.90
N ALA A 14 1.25 -20.78 -22.21
CA ALA A 14 0.16 -20.32 -21.36
C ALA A 14 -0.91 -21.40 -21.29
N LEU A 15 -0.96 -22.11 -20.18
CA LEU A 15 -2.01 -23.08 -19.85
C LEU A 15 -3.28 -22.29 -19.47
N LEU A 16 -4.14 -21.99 -20.46
CA LEU A 16 -5.48 -21.49 -20.24
C LEU A 16 -6.35 -22.65 -19.71
N LEU A 17 -6.37 -22.83 -18.38
CA LEU A 17 -7.38 -23.66 -17.75
C LEU A 17 -8.70 -22.88 -17.72
N PRO A 18 -9.81 -23.44 -18.26
CA PRO A 18 -11.11 -22.85 -18.06
C PRO A 18 -11.51 -23.09 -16.60
N PHE A 19 -11.45 -22.05 -15.78
CA PHE A 19 -12.09 -22.05 -14.47
C PHE A 19 -13.61 -22.06 -14.71
N VAL A 20 -14.20 -23.24 -14.67
CA VAL A 20 -15.66 -23.38 -14.57
C VAL A 20 -16.02 -23.02 -13.13
N CYS A 21 -16.34 -21.75 -12.91
CA CYS A 21 -16.89 -21.28 -11.66
C CYS A 21 -18.34 -21.73 -11.57
N TYR A 22 -18.61 -22.82 -10.83
CA TYR A 22 -19.96 -23.13 -10.39
C TYR A 22 -20.35 -22.11 -9.31
N GLY A 23 -20.84 -20.95 -9.74
CA GLY A 23 -21.45 -19.97 -8.85
C GLY A 23 -22.79 -20.54 -8.36
N GLN A 24 -22.89 -20.84 -7.07
CA GLN A 24 -24.18 -20.88 -6.42
C GLN A 24 -24.80 -19.49 -6.57
N GLN A 25 -25.92 -19.42 -7.27
CA GLN A 25 -26.70 -18.22 -7.48
C GLN A 25 -27.50 -17.95 -6.21
N GLU A 26 -26.84 -17.44 -5.15
CA GLU A 26 -27.55 -16.67 -4.14
C GLU A 26 -28.09 -15.42 -4.84
N LEU A 27 -29.32 -15.01 -4.49
CA LEU A 27 -29.92 -13.77 -4.97
C LEU A 27 -29.07 -12.59 -4.45
N HIS A 28 -27.95 -12.34 -5.10
CA HIS A 28 -27.14 -11.15 -4.85
C HIS A 28 -27.98 -9.95 -5.25
N GLN A 29 -28.51 -9.23 -4.25
CA GLN A 29 -28.95 -7.88 -4.50
C GLN A 29 -27.74 -7.14 -5.08
N ASN A 30 -27.87 -6.63 -6.30
CA ASN A 30 -26.80 -5.91 -6.99
C ASN A 30 -26.60 -4.54 -6.32
N TYR A 31 -25.84 -4.52 -5.22
CA TYR A 31 -25.43 -3.29 -4.59
C TYR A 31 -24.41 -2.56 -5.48
N SER A 32 -24.51 -1.24 -5.50
CA SER A 32 -23.63 -0.38 -6.30
C SER A 32 -23.48 0.97 -5.61
N LEU A 33 -22.67 1.85 -6.17
CA LEU A 33 -22.51 3.23 -5.70
C LEU A 33 -23.88 3.95 -5.51
N PHE A 34 -24.86 3.66 -6.36
CA PHE A 34 -26.19 4.29 -6.34
C PHE A 34 -27.27 3.43 -5.66
N ASN A 35 -26.95 2.22 -5.29
CA ASN A 35 -27.78 1.32 -4.50
C ASN A 35 -26.91 0.74 -3.37
N PRO A 36 -26.69 1.49 -2.26
CA PRO A 36 -25.71 1.15 -1.25
C PRO A 36 -26.11 -0.11 -0.46
N VAL A 37 -25.11 -0.82 0.05
CA VAL A 37 -25.29 -1.89 1.02
C VAL A 37 -25.94 -1.31 2.27
N PRO A 38 -27.06 -1.88 2.78
CA PRO A 38 -27.64 -1.45 4.04
C PRO A 38 -26.63 -1.58 5.20
N GLN A 39 -26.59 -0.60 6.10
CA GLN A 39 -25.62 -0.56 7.20
C GLN A 39 -25.59 -1.85 8.05
N ALA A 40 -26.73 -2.52 8.21
CA ALA A 40 -26.84 -3.78 8.94
C ALA A 40 -26.20 -4.98 8.22
N LEU A 41 -25.93 -4.86 6.91
CA LEU A 41 -25.33 -5.89 6.05
C LEU A 41 -23.89 -5.56 5.65
N MET A 42 -23.34 -4.43 6.12
CA MET A 42 -21.96 -4.06 5.84
C MET A 42 -21.01 -5.07 6.47
N ARG A 43 -19.97 -5.43 5.72
CA ARG A 43 -18.85 -6.25 6.20
C ARG A 43 -18.12 -5.56 7.35
N GLU A 44 -17.29 -6.28 8.05
CA GLU A 44 -16.32 -5.70 8.98
C GLU A 44 -15.41 -4.73 8.23
N MET A 45 -15.02 -3.63 8.89
CA MET A 45 -14.15 -2.64 8.28
C MET A 45 -12.71 -3.14 8.20
N GLU A 46 -12.23 -3.35 6.99
CA GLU A 46 -10.84 -3.67 6.69
C GLU A 46 -10.10 -2.43 6.22
N THR A 47 -8.85 -2.27 6.68
CA THR A 47 -8.04 -1.08 6.40
C THR A 47 -6.77 -1.47 5.64
N ASP A 48 -6.24 -0.55 4.83
CA ASP A 48 -4.92 -0.69 4.18
C ASP A 48 -3.79 -0.20 5.11
N ARG A 49 -4.16 0.31 6.27
CA ARG A 49 -3.28 0.78 7.34
C ARG A 49 -3.23 -0.24 8.47
N PRO A 50 -2.16 -0.24 9.30
CA PRO A 50 -1.01 0.68 9.34
C PRO A 50 0.25 0.14 8.62
N ASP A 51 0.20 -1.04 8.06
CA ASP A 51 1.34 -1.70 7.39
C ASP A 51 1.49 -1.26 5.91
N VAL A 52 2.52 -1.76 5.23
CA VAL A 52 2.75 -1.54 3.80
C VAL A 52 1.92 -2.51 2.98
N THR A 53 1.62 -3.70 3.54
CA THR A 53 0.74 -4.68 2.92
C THR A 53 -0.67 -4.13 2.83
N GLU A 54 -1.16 -3.91 1.62
CA GLU A 54 -2.54 -3.48 1.37
C GLU A 54 -3.53 -4.61 1.68
N SER A 55 -4.71 -4.25 2.16
CA SER A 55 -5.80 -5.22 2.33
C SER A 55 -6.38 -5.64 0.97
N PRO A 56 -6.64 -6.93 0.73
CA PRO A 56 -7.32 -7.38 -0.50
C PRO A 56 -8.82 -7.09 -0.50
N TYR A 57 -9.39 -6.62 0.58
CA TYR A 57 -10.83 -6.34 0.70
C TYR A 57 -11.18 -4.96 0.16
N THR A 58 -12.42 -4.85 -0.35
CA THR A 58 -12.98 -3.58 -0.85
C THR A 58 -13.97 -2.99 0.14
N VAL A 59 -14.13 -1.68 0.13
CA VAL A 59 -15.22 -1.00 0.83
C VAL A 59 -16.55 -1.43 0.25
N ASP A 60 -17.57 -1.58 1.09
CA ASP A 60 -18.93 -1.93 0.67
C ASP A 60 -19.49 -0.93 -0.34
N ALA A 61 -20.25 -1.44 -1.31
CA ALA A 61 -20.82 -0.62 -2.37
C ALA A 61 -21.67 0.53 -1.81
N GLY A 62 -21.44 1.72 -2.32
CA GLY A 62 -22.14 2.95 -1.92
C GLY A 62 -21.64 3.58 -0.62
N HIS A 63 -20.62 3.01 0.02
CA HIS A 63 -19.97 3.56 1.21
C HIS A 63 -18.61 4.14 0.90
N PHE A 64 -18.14 5.02 1.78
CA PHE A 64 -16.78 5.55 1.70
C PHE A 64 -16.01 5.29 2.99
N GLN A 65 -14.71 5.16 2.86
CA GLN A 65 -13.76 4.98 3.95
C GLN A 65 -12.64 5.99 3.81
N TYR A 66 -12.30 6.66 4.89
CA TYR A 66 -11.21 7.62 4.98
C TYR A 66 -10.12 7.06 5.86
N GLU A 67 -8.92 6.93 5.34
CA GLU A 67 -7.74 6.50 6.08
C GLU A 67 -6.68 7.59 5.99
N THR A 68 -6.01 7.89 7.09
CA THR A 68 -4.98 8.93 7.10
C THR A 68 -3.90 8.71 8.14
N ASP A 69 -2.67 9.06 7.80
CA ASP A 69 -1.69 9.48 8.80
C ASP A 69 -2.05 10.90 9.24
N PHE A 70 -2.34 11.11 10.49
CA PHE A 70 -2.39 12.46 11.04
C PHE A 70 -1.02 13.11 10.93
N VAL A 71 0.01 12.35 11.32
CA VAL A 71 1.41 12.73 11.24
C VAL A 71 2.26 11.52 10.86
N ARG A 72 3.17 11.72 9.90
CA ARG A 72 4.27 10.78 9.59
C ARG A 72 5.59 11.55 9.58
N LEU A 73 6.57 11.05 10.32
CA LEU A 73 7.94 11.54 10.36
C LEU A 73 8.85 10.54 9.66
N ILE A 74 9.57 10.99 8.64
CA ILE A 74 10.52 10.17 7.89
C ILE A 74 11.90 10.77 8.10
N LYS A 75 12.88 9.93 8.42
CA LYS A 75 14.27 10.29 8.61
C LYS A 75 15.17 9.40 7.78
N GLU A 76 15.94 10.00 6.92
CA GLU A 76 16.97 9.35 6.11
C GLU A 76 18.32 9.99 6.41
N LYS A 77 19.38 9.21 6.30
CA LYS A 77 20.73 9.72 6.50
C LYS A 77 21.72 8.90 5.67
N SER A 78 22.28 9.51 4.65
CA SER A 78 23.43 8.99 3.91
C SER A 78 24.75 9.55 4.47
N GLU A 79 25.88 9.26 3.83
CA GLU A 79 27.18 9.82 4.19
C GLU A 79 27.25 11.35 3.97
N LEU A 80 26.56 11.84 2.95
CA LEU A 80 26.63 13.24 2.51
C LEU A 80 25.41 14.08 2.89
N GLN A 81 24.26 13.44 3.10
CA GLN A 81 22.98 14.13 3.23
C GLN A 81 22.14 13.56 4.38
N LYS A 82 21.44 14.45 5.05
CA LYS A 82 20.39 14.10 6.03
C LYS A 82 19.08 14.71 5.59
N THR A 83 18.04 13.86 5.41
CA THR A 83 16.69 14.29 5.04
C THR A 83 15.74 14.03 6.22
N ASN A 84 14.94 15.04 6.57
CA ASN A 84 13.85 14.90 7.53
C ASN A 84 12.57 15.37 6.85
N THR A 85 11.59 14.48 6.76
CA THR A 85 10.30 14.78 6.15
C THR A 85 9.19 14.66 7.19
N LEU A 86 8.36 15.68 7.28
CA LEU A 86 7.13 15.71 8.06
C LEU A 86 5.96 15.71 7.08
N LEU A 87 5.08 14.72 7.20
CA LEU A 87 3.85 14.62 6.44
C LEU A 87 2.67 14.81 7.39
N ILE A 88 1.70 15.61 6.98
CA ILE A 88 0.45 15.84 7.71
C ILE A 88 -0.71 15.49 6.83
N ASN A 89 -1.63 14.69 7.36
CA ASN A 89 -2.81 14.21 6.68
C ASN A 89 -2.46 13.59 5.31
N GLN A 90 -1.67 12.52 5.36
CA GLN A 90 -1.45 11.63 4.21
C GLN A 90 -2.65 10.70 4.14
N ALA A 91 -3.60 11.05 3.30
CA ALA A 91 -4.94 10.47 3.28
C ALA A 91 -5.20 9.60 2.06
N ASN A 92 -6.09 8.62 2.24
CA ASN A 92 -6.66 7.80 1.19
C ASN A 92 -8.19 7.74 1.38
N ILE A 93 -8.94 8.29 0.42
CA ILE A 93 -10.39 8.15 0.36
C ILE A 93 -10.72 6.95 -0.51
N LYS A 94 -11.46 6.00 0.02
CA LYS A 94 -11.92 4.80 -0.67
C LYS A 94 -13.43 4.84 -0.85
N ILE A 95 -13.92 4.52 -2.03
CA ILE A 95 -15.33 4.55 -2.39
C ILE A 95 -15.70 3.20 -3.01
N GLY A 96 -16.61 2.48 -2.39
CA GLY A 96 -17.14 1.21 -2.91
C GLY A 96 -18.04 1.45 -4.13
N LEU A 97 -17.64 0.93 -5.28
CA LEU A 97 -18.41 1.05 -6.52
C LEU A 97 -19.38 -0.11 -6.68
N THR A 98 -18.91 -1.32 -6.37
CA THR A 98 -19.68 -2.57 -6.39
C THR A 98 -19.28 -3.43 -5.19
N GLY A 99 -19.83 -4.63 -5.05
CA GLY A 99 -19.46 -5.55 -3.97
C GLY A 99 -17.97 -5.90 -3.91
N ASN A 100 -17.25 -5.84 -5.04
CA ASN A 100 -15.85 -6.24 -5.15
C ASN A 100 -14.94 -5.24 -5.86
N THR A 101 -15.42 -4.02 -6.13
CA THR A 101 -14.65 -2.95 -6.79
C THR A 101 -14.73 -1.68 -5.99
N ALA A 102 -13.60 -1.05 -5.70
CA ALA A 102 -13.51 0.27 -5.09
C ALA A 102 -12.53 1.17 -5.85
N ILE A 103 -12.82 2.46 -5.88
CA ILE A 103 -11.88 3.50 -6.30
C ILE A 103 -11.25 4.12 -5.06
N GLN A 104 -9.98 4.53 -5.17
CA GLN A 104 -9.25 5.15 -4.08
C GLN A 104 -8.53 6.39 -4.57
N ILE A 105 -8.56 7.44 -3.78
CA ILE A 105 -7.89 8.71 -4.06
C ILE A 105 -6.97 9.03 -2.89
N GLY A 106 -5.66 8.85 -3.13
CA GLY A 106 -4.62 9.22 -2.19
C GLY A 106 -4.18 10.66 -2.39
N PHE A 107 -3.96 11.40 -1.30
CA PHE A 107 -3.40 12.74 -1.35
C PHE A 107 -2.74 13.09 -0.02
N GLN A 108 -1.96 14.15 -0.03
CA GLN A 108 -1.25 14.64 1.14
C GLN A 108 -1.45 16.14 1.25
N THR A 109 -2.08 16.60 2.34
CA THR A 109 -2.44 18.02 2.48
C THR A 109 -1.24 18.91 2.75
N TYR A 110 -0.22 18.39 3.45
CA TYR A 110 0.99 19.12 3.75
C TYR A 110 2.19 18.20 3.91
N GLY A 111 3.27 18.50 3.19
CA GLY A 111 4.61 17.95 3.37
C GLY A 111 5.62 19.04 3.65
N ARG A 112 6.60 18.75 4.50
CA ARG A 112 7.76 19.57 4.72
C ARG A 112 9.00 18.70 4.72
N GLN A 113 9.89 18.93 3.77
CA GLN A 113 11.16 18.23 3.64
C GLN A 113 12.30 19.19 3.96
N ARG A 114 13.21 18.78 4.82
CA ARG A 114 14.44 19.48 5.12
C ARG A 114 15.62 18.60 4.78
N GLU A 115 16.37 19.01 3.79
CA GLU A 115 17.62 18.40 3.37
C GLU A 115 18.80 19.17 3.95
N THR A 116 19.77 18.47 4.51
CA THR A 116 20.97 19.08 5.11
C THR A 116 22.19 18.38 4.54
N ASP A 117 23.06 19.12 3.88
CA ASP A 117 24.39 18.66 3.49
C ASP A 117 25.26 18.52 4.72
N ILE A 118 25.77 17.32 4.98
CA ILE A 118 26.54 17.02 6.20
C ILE A 118 27.92 17.68 6.17
N THR A 119 28.48 17.87 4.98
CA THR A 119 29.83 18.40 4.82
C THR A 119 29.87 19.92 5.04
N SER A 120 28.94 20.65 4.43
CA SER A 120 28.86 22.10 4.50
C SER A 120 28.00 22.61 5.63
N GLY A 121 27.10 21.79 6.18
CA GLY A 121 26.08 22.19 7.15
C GLY A 121 24.92 23.00 6.56
N ASN A 122 24.91 23.24 5.24
CA ASN A 122 23.85 23.98 4.59
C ASN A 122 22.54 23.15 4.60
N ALA A 123 21.42 23.83 4.80
CA ALA A 123 20.12 23.17 4.81
C ALA A 123 19.12 23.91 3.92
N GLU A 124 18.39 23.14 3.13
CA GLU A 124 17.27 23.60 2.33
C GLU A 124 15.96 23.04 2.89
N THR A 125 14.89 23.81 2.78
CA THR A 125 13.57 23.36 3.26
C THR A 125 12.52 23.70 2.21
N THR A 126 11.82 22.67 1.76
CA THR A 126 10.66 22.77 0.88
C THR A 126 9.40 22.33 1.61
N HIS A 127 8.25 22.85 1.25
CA HIS A 127 6.97 22.50 1.87
C HIS A 127 5.80 22.76 0.92
N GLY A 128 4.69 22.08 1.16
CA GLY A 128 3.45 22.28 0.41
C GLY A 128 2.59 21.03 0.33
N PHE A 129 1.64 21.06 -0.60
CA PHE A 129 0.76 19.93 -0.93
C PHE A 129 1.57 18.82 -1.62
N GLY A 130 1.21 17.56 -1.41
CA GLY A 130 1.88 16.40 -1.99
C GLY A 130 1.30 15.93 -3.32
N ASP A 131 1.70 14.73 -3.71
CA ASP A 131 1.19 14.09 -4.92
C ASP A 131 -0.23 13.53 -4.70
N VAL A 132 -0.99 13.48 -5.79
CA VAL A 132 -2.30 12.84 -5.82
C VAL A 132 -2.17 11.49 -6.51
N THR A 133 -2.69 10.44 -5.88
CA THR A 133 -2.70 9.08 -6.41
C THR A 133 -4.14 8.63 -6.68
N LEU A 134 -4.37 8.05 -7.85
CA LEU A 134 -5.62 7.39 -8.19
C LEU A 134 -5.37 5.88 -8.26
N ARG A 135 -6.23 5.09 -7.59
CA ARG A 135 -6.16 3.63 -7.52
C ARG A 135 -7.50 3.00 -7.82
N ILE A 136 -7.51 1.80 -8.36
CA ILE A 136 -8.71 0.97 -8.50
C ILE A 136 -8.42 -0.37 -7.84
N LYS A 137 -9.15 -0.70 -6.78
CA LYS A 137 -9.05 -2.01 -6.12
C LYS A 137 -10.13 -2.93 -6.66
N GLN A 138 -9.73 -4.05 -7.22
CA GLN A 138 -10.60 -5.13 -7.66
C GLN A 138 -10.30 -6.37 -6.84
N ASN A 139 -11.19 -6.74 -5.92
CA ASN A 139 -11.11 -8.05 -5.28
C ASN A 139 -11.48 -9.13 -6.28
N LEU A 140 -10.66 -10.17 -6.35
CA LEU A 140 -10.86 -11.31 -7.25
C LEU A 140 -11.38 -12.53 -6.51
N ILE A 141 -11.01 -12.70 -5.23
CA ILE A 141 -11.31 -13.86 -4.40
C ILE A 141 -11.47 -13.41 -2.95
N GLY A 142 -12.47 -13.96 -2.27
CA GLY A 142 -12.54 -13.95 -0.81
C GLY A 142 -13.06 -12.68 -0.17
N ASN A 143 -13.70 -11.78 -0.92
CA ASN A 143 -14.20 -10.52 -0.35
C ASN A 143 -15.28 -10.72 0.72
N ASP A 144 -16.14 -11.73 0.54
CA ASP A 144 -17.27 -11.98 1.43
C ASP A 144 -17.07 -13.24 2.29
N HIS A 145 -16.37 -14.25 1.76
CA HIS A 145 -16.27 -15.58 2.38
C HIS A 145 -14.91 -16.23 2.15
N GLY A 146 -14.57 -17.17 3.04
CA GLY A 146 -13.35 -17.98 2.94
C GLY A 146 -12.19 -17.41 3.77
N ASN A 147 -11.12 -18.20 3.83
CA ASN A 147 -9.92 -17.85 4.59
C ASN A 147 -8.84 -17.19 3.74
N PHE A 148 -9.02 -17.16 2.41
CA PHE A 148 -8.06 -16.55 1.47
C PHE A 148 -8.75 -15.45 0.67
N ALA A 149 -8.08 -14.31 0.59
CA ALA A 149 -8.50 -13.20 -0.24
C ALA A 149 -7.35 -12.71 -1.11
N LEU A 150 -7.70 -12.24 -2.33
CA LEU A 150 -6.77 -11.72 -3.34
C LEU A 150 -7.41 -10.54 -4.06
N ALA A 151 -6.64 -9.48 -4.30
CA ALA A 151 -7.07 -8.36 -5.13
C ALA A 151 -5.99 -7.91 -6.12
N LEU A 152 -6.40 -7.09 -7.08
CA LEU A 152 -5.54 -6.29 -7.95
C LEU A 152 -5.79 -4.81 -7.63
N LEU A 153 -4.72 -4.05 -7.56
CA LEU A 153 -4.76 -2.63 -7.24
C LEU A 153 -3.77 -1.85 -8.14
N PRO A 154 -4.11 -1.65 -9.44
CA PRO A 154 -3.37 -0.73 -10.29
C PRO A 154 -3.50 0.71 -9.77
N TYR A 155 -2.43 1.49 -9.91
CA TYR A 155 -2.41 2.88 -9.51
C TYR A 155 -1.62 3.79 -10.46
N ILE A 156 -1.95 5.07 -10.40
CA ILE A 156 -1.19 6.15 -11.03
C ILE A 156 -1.05 7.30 -10.04
N LYS A 157 0.17 7.83 -9.89
CA LYS A 157 0.49 8.99 -9.05
C LYS A 157 0.85 10.18 -9.92
N PHE A 158 0.11 11.26 -9.76
CA PHE A 158 0.28 12.50 -10.51
C PHE A 158 1.25 13.44 -9.81
N PRO A 159 2.16 14.10 -10.55
CA PRO A 159 3.15 15.01 -10.00
C PRO A 159 2.54 16.37 -9.63
N THR A 160 1.76 16.39 -8.56
CA THR A 160 1.10 17.60 -8.04
C THR A 160 1.83 18.21 -6.84
N SER A 161 2.88 17.56 -6.37
CA SER A 161 3.65 17.98 -5.20
C SER A 161 4.22 19.39 -5.34
N LYS A 162 4.20 20.15 -4.23
CA LYS A 162 4.82 21.46 -4.10
C LYS A 162 6.08 21.44 -3.23
N TYR A 163 6.28 20.37 -2.45
CA TYR A 163 7.50 20.21 -1.65
C TYR A 163 8.50 19.26 -2.31
N ASP A 164 8.09 18.39 -3.20
CA ASP A 164 8.95 17.56 -4.03
C ASP A 164 8.93 18.09 -5.48
N GLU A 165 9.81 19.00 -5.79
CA GLU A 165 9.90 19.63 -7.12
C GLU A 165 10.34 18.64 -8.22
N LYS A 166 10.91 17.49 -7.83
CA LYS A 166 11.34 16.45 -8.77
C LYS A 166 10.23 15.41 -9.04
N SER A 167 9.03 15.59 -8.47
CA SER A 167 7.91 14.67 -8.67
C SER A 167 7.64 14.38 -10.15
N ARG A 168 7.32 13.14 -10.49
CA ARG A 168 7.03 12.63 -11.84
C ARG A 168 5.75 11.82 -11.82
N LEU A 169 5.23 11.57 -13.01
CA LEU A 169 4.15 10.59 -13.18
C LEU A 169 4.71 9.20 -12.85
N GLU A 170 4.16 8.56 -11.84
CA GLU A 170 4.53 7.22 -11.39
C GLU A 170 3.30 6.32 -11.42
N GLY A 171 3.50 5.02 -11.37
CA GLY A 171 2.40 4.07 -11.33
C GLY A 171 2.89 2.64 -11.23
N GLY A 172 2.00 1.75 -10.86
CA GLY A 172 2.33 0.37 -10.63
C GLY A 172 1.10 -0.52 -10.51
N LEU A 173 1.38 -1.76 -10.18
CA LEU A 173 0.38 -2.78 -9.88
C LEU A 173 0.73 -3.44 -8.56
N ILE A 174 -0.19 -3.37 -7.63
CA ILE A 174 -0.14 -4.01 -6.32
C ILE A 174 -1.05 -5.24 -6.35
N VAL A 175 -0.58 -6.35 -5.79
CA VAL A 175 -1.35 -7.61 -5.70
C VAL A 175 -1.33 -8.06 -4.24
N PRO A 176 -2.26 -7.55 -3.41
CA PRO A 176 -2.37 -7.92 -2.03
C PRO A 176 -3.13 -9.25 -1.87
N MET A 177 -2.67 -10.04 -0.91
CA MET A 177 -3.24 -11.33 -0.52
C MET A 177 -3.31 -11.42 1.00
N LEU A 178 -4.35 -12.10 1.49
CA LEU A 178 -4.50 -12.35 2.93
C LEU A 178 -5.00 -13.77 3.16
N TYR A 179 -4.43 -14.44 4.14
CA TYR A 179 -4.87 -15.75 4.61
C TYR A 179 -5.22 -15.69 6.11
N LYS A 180 -6.50 -15.96 6.44
CA LYS A 180 -6.98 -16.04 7.82
C LYS A 180 -6.61 -17.40 8.42
N LEU A 181 -5.77 -17.39 9.45
CA LEU A 181 -5.31 -18.56 10.18
C LEU A 181 -6.21 -18.81 11.40
N PRO A 182 -6.21 -20.04 11.97
CA PRO A 182 -6.90 -20.29 13.24
C PRO A 182 -6.36 -19.41 14.38
N GLY A 183 -7.24 -19.04 15.33
CA GLY A 183 -6.86 -18.27 16.51
C GLY A 183 -6.63 -16.78 16.22
N GLU A 184 -7.40 -16.20 15.31
CA GLU A 184 -7.38 -14.75 15.02
C GLU A 184 -6.04 -14.22 14.50
N TRP A 185 -5.24 -15.10 13.88
CA TRP A 185 -4.04 -14.73 13.16
C TRP A 185 -4.37 -14.45 11.69
N ASN A 186 -3.82 -13.36 11.16
CA ASN A 186 -3.90 -13.06 9.73
C ASN A 186 -2.48 -13.01 9.17
N LEU A 187 -2.29 -13.66 8.02
CA LEU A 187 -1.05 -13.65 7.25
C LEU A 187 -1.31 -12.85 5.97
N GLY A 188 -0.72 -11.67 5.88
CA GLY A 188 -0.74 -10.81 4.70
C GLY A 188 0.50 -11.04 3.84
N PHE A 189 0.32 -10.95 2.55
CA PHE A 189 1.39 -11.01 1.56
C PHE A 189 1.06 -10.06 0.41
N GLN A 190 2.07 -9.36 -0.13
CA GLN A 190 1.89 -8.48 -1.28
C GLN A 190 3.07 -8.62 -2.23
N VAL A 191 2.80 -8.56 -3.50
CA VAL A 191 3.80 -8.28 -4.53
C VAL A 191 3.39 -7.03 -5.29
N GLU A 192 4.38 -6.21 -5.63
CA GLU A 192 4.15 -4.93 -6.30
C GLU A 192 5.26 -4.71 -7.34
N VAL A 193 4.88 -4.13 -8.46
CA VAL A 193 5.81 -3.70 -9.50
C VAL A 193 5.49 -2.28 -9.86
N ASP A 194 6.50 -1.42 -9.76
CA ASP A 194 6.35 0.03 -9.89
C ASP A 194 7.25 0.60 -10.96
N ARG A 195 6.79 1.69 -11.51
CA ARG A 195 7.56 2.58 -12.34
C ARG A 195 7.72 3.91 -11.62
N LEU A 196 8.89 4.11 -11.00
CA LEU A 196 9.21 5.23 -10.11
C LEU A 196 10.23 6.18 -10.73
N LYS A 197 10.28 7.41 -10.21
CA LYS A 197 11.32 8.38 -10.56
C LYS A 197 12.65 8.00 -9.90
N ASP A 198 13.75 8.27 -10.58
CA ASP A 198 15.07 8.25 -9.96
C ASP A 198 15.29 9.50 -9.09
N LEU A 199 15.91 9.32 -7.94
CA LEU A 199 16.22 10.43 -7.03
C LEU A 199 17.29 11.37 -7.63
N ASP A 200 18.28 10.82 -8.34
CA ASP A 200 19.45 11.57 -8.82
C ASP A 200 19.37 12.00 -10.29
N GLN A 201 18.45 11.44 -11.05
CA GLN A 201 18.33 11.69 -12.49
C GLN A 201 16.87 11.96 -12.86
N GLN A 202 16.66 12.72 -13.95
CA GLN A 202 15.30 12.89 -14.51
C GLN A 202 14.84 11.63 -15.26
N ALA A 203 15.24 10.45 -14.81
CA ALA A 203 14.94 9.16 -15.38
C ALA A 203 13.92 8.40 -14.51
N MET A 204 13.48 7.28 -15.03
CA MET A 204 12.55 6.37 -14.36
C MET A 204 13.22 5.00 -14.22
N HIS A 205 12.97 4.33 -13.09
CA HIS A 205 13.38 2.95 -12.90
C HIS A 205 12.16 2.06 -12.61
N THR A 206 12.36 0.76 -12.68
CA THR A 206 11.37 -0.22 -12.24
C THR A 206 11.82 -0.75 -10.88
N GLU A 207 10.88 -0.80 -9.95
CA GLU A 207 11.09 -1.39 -8.63
C GLU A 207 10.13 -2.55 -8.42
N PHE A 208 10.58 -3.56 -7.71
CA PHE A 208 9.76 -4.65 -7.20
C PHE A 208 9.71 -4.55 -5.68
N LEU A 209 8.52 -4.68 -5.12
CA LEU A 209 8.32 -4.74 -3.67
C LEU A 209 7.61 -6.05 -3.31
N GLN A 210 8.05 -6.66 -2.21
CA GLN A 210 7.39 -7.82 -1.63
C GLN A 210 7.30 -7.66 -0.12
N THR A 211 6.12 -7.93 0.44
CA THR A 211 5.84 -7.86 1.87
C THR A 211 5.42 -9.20 2.43
N LEU A 212 5.57 -9.35 3.73
CA LEU A 212 5.00 -10.42 4.55
C LEU A 212 4.59 -9.83 5.88
N THR A 213 3.30 -9.84 6.18
CA THR A 213 2.70 -9.28 7.40
C THR A 213 2.05 -10.38 8.23
N LEU A 214 2.22 -10.31 9.52
CA LEU A 214 1.51 -11.12 10.50
C LEU A 214 0.78 -10.21 11.47
N SER A 215 -0.53 -10.35 11.58
CA SER A 215 -1.33 -9.64 12.58
C SER A 215 -2.11 -10.59 13.49
N HIS A 216 -2.33 -10.15 14.72
CA HIS A 216 -3.04 -10.91 15.73
C HIS A 216 -3.74 -10.00 16.72
N GLN A 217 -4.93 -10.39 17.17
CA GLN A 217 -5.64 -9.71 18.22
C GLN A 217 -4.94 -9.91 19.58
N LEU A 218 -4.29 -8.86 20.08
CA LEU A 218 -3.57 -8.87 21.37
C LEU A 218 -4.50 -8.68 22.56
N LEU A 219 -5.47 -7.81 22.40
CA LEU A 219 -6.52 -7.49 23.38
C LEU A 219 -7.83 -7.29 22.64
N LYS A 220 -8.95 -7.29 23.35
CA LYS A 220 -10.24 -6.94 22.76
C LYS A 220 -10.11 -5.58 22.05
N ASN A 221 -10.39 -5.54 20.76
CA ASN A 221 -10.33 -4.36 19.90
C ASN A 221 -8.90 -3.80 19.67
N VAL A 222 -7.84 -4.54 19.99
CA VAL A 222 -6.44 -4.11 19.74
C VAL A 222 -5.69 -5.21 19.00
N ASP A 223 -5.25 -4.89 17.80
CA ASP A 223 -4.43 -5.76 16.98
C ASP A 223 -2.97 -5.32 17.01
N GLY A 224 -2.08 -6.29 17.12
CA GLY A 224 -0.64 -6.12 16.91
C GLY A 224 -0.26 -6.58 15.51
N ILE A 225 0.62 -5.83 14.87
CA ILE A 225 1.04 -6.05 13.49
C ILE A 225 2.56 -6.07 13.44
N ALA A 226 3.11 -7.08 12.79
CA ALA A 226 4.53 -7.19 12.49
C ALA A 226 4.69 -7.52 11.00
N GLU A 227 5.50 -6.74 10.32
CA GLU A 227 5.71 -6.87 8.89
C GLU A 227 7.20 -6.82 8.57
N MET A 228 7.60 -7.60 7.58
CA MET A 228 8.88 -7.46 6.91
C MET A 228 8.65 -7.28 5.42
N TYR A 229 9.43 -6.42 4.80
CA TYR A 229 9.38 -6.25 3.37
C TYR A 229 10.73 -5.85 2.79
N TYR A 230 10.86 -6.01 1.50
CA TYR A 230 12.01 -5.51 0.76
C TYR A 230 11.56 -4.90 -0.56
N THR A 231 12.40 -3.98 -1.05
CA THR A 231 12.33 -3.46 -2.42
C THR A 231 13.57 -3.88 -3.20
N TYR A 232 13.42 -4.00 -4.52
CA TYR A 232 14.52 -4.26 -5.44
C TYR A 232 14.46 -3.29 -6.62
N ASP A 233 15.41 -2.36 -6.67
CA ASP A 233 15.60 -1.46 -7.79
C ASP A 233 16.33 -2.20 -8.92
N PHE A 234 15.68 -2.42 -10.07
CA PHE A 234 16.25 -3.11 -11.22
C PHE A 234 17.33 -2.30 -11.95
N LYS A 235 17.37 -0.98 -11.76
CA LYS A 235 18.38 -0.11 -12.39
C LYS A 235 19.64 -0.02 -11.52
N ALA A 236 19.49 0.22 -10.25
CA ALA A 236 20.59 0.28 -9.29
C ALA A 236 21.09 -1.11 -8.87
N HIS A 237 20.32 -2.18 -9.16
CA HIS A 237 20.56 -3.55 -8.66
C HIS A 237 20.70 -3.60 -7.14
N GLN A 238 19.86 -2.85 -6.44
CA GLN A 238 19.93 -2.67 -4.98
C GLN A 238 18.70 -3.22 -4.28
N PHE A 239 18.94 -3.93 -3.18
CA PHE A 239 17.92 -4.34 -2.22
C PHE A 239 17.86 -3.36 -1.05
N SER A 240 16.65 -3.00 -0.64
CA SER A 240 16.38 -2.29 0.61
C SER A 240 15.43 -3.14 1.45
N ASN A 241 15.79 -3.40 2.71
CA ASN A 241 15.02 -4.26 3.59
C ASN A 241 14.49 -3.48 4.77
N PHE A 242 13.27 -3.80 5.21
CA PHE A 242 12.54 -3.06 6.22
C PHE A 242 11.84 -4.00 7.21
N LEU A 243 11.68 -3.52 8.43
CA LEU A 243 10.81 -4.09 9.45
C LEU A 243 9.80 -3.04 9.88
N ASN A 244 8.53 -3.41 9.90
CA ASN A 244 7.46 -2.56 10.37
C ASN A 244 6.79 -3.23 11.57
N THR A 245 6.42 -2.44 12.56
CA THR A 245 5.59 -2.89 13.67
C THR A 245 4.60 -1.80 14.04
N ALA A 246 3.37 -2.21 14.31
CA ALA A 246 2.30 -1.29 14.61
C ALA A 246 1.26 -1.91 15.55
N VAL A 247 0.46 -1.06 16.13
CA VAL A 247 -0.77 -1.42 16.83
C VAL A 247 -1.94 -0.67 16.21
N GLN A 248 -3.09 -1.36 16.10
CA GLN A 248 -4.34 -0.78 15.65
C GLN A 248 -5.42 -1.05 16.69
N MET A 249 -6.24 -0.07 16.98
CA MET A 249 -7.32 -0.16 17.98
C MET A 249 -8.64 0.32 17.40
N GLU A 250 -9.64 -0.55 17.41
CA GLU A 250 -11.02 -0.18 17.11
C GLU A 250 -11.68 0.43 18.36
N VAL A 251 -11.95 1.74 18.30
CA VAL A 251 -12.54 2.48 19.44
C VAL A 251 -14.05 2.36 19.46
N VAL A 252 -14.67 2.49 18.32
CA VAL A 252 -16.08 2.23 18.05
C VAL A 252 -16.19 1.58 16.68
N LYS A 253 -17.33 0.97 16.39
CA LYS A 253 -17.57 0.37 15.07
C LYS A 253 -17.22 1.39 13.97
N ASP A 254 -16.47 0.93 12.97
CA ASP A 254 -16.07 1.73 11.80
C ASP A 254 -15.12 2.91 12.10
N LEU A 255 -14.47 2.93 13.30
CA LEU A 255 -13.42 3.89 13.64
C LEU A 255 -12.23 3.18 14.30
N LYS A 256 -11.10 3.17 13.62
CA LYS A 256 -9.84 2.60 14.11
C LYS A 256 -8.77 3.68 14.22
N PHE A 257 -7.93 3.61 15.24
CA PHE A 257 -6.69 4.38 15.37
C PHE A 257 -5.50 3.45 15.30
N ASP A 258 -4.40 3.94 14.81
CA ASP A 258 -3.17 3.18 14.70
C ASP A 258 -1.93 4.04 14.96
N ALA A 259 -0.85 3.37 15.34
CA ALA A 259 0.48 3.95 15.45
C ALA A 259 1.53 2.89 15.17
N GLY A 260 2.63 3.26 14.54
CA GLY A 260 3.67 2.32 14.19
C GLY A 260 5.01 2.95 13.84
N ILE A 261 5.96 2.05 13.61
CA ILE A 261 7.33 2.37 13.24
C ILE A 261 7.70 1.49 12.05
N ASN A 262 8.23 2.10 11.00
CA ASN A 262 8.87 1.42 9.89
C ASN A 262 10.37 1.69 9.93
N TYR A 263 11.19 0.64 9.95
CA TYR A 263 12.61 0.70 10.17
C TYR A 263 13.37 0.05 9.01
N GLY A 264 14.05 0.86 8.20
CA GLY A 264 14.98 0.37 7.20
C GLY A 264 16.24 -0.22 7.84
N LEU A 265 16.65 -1.41 7.38
CA LEU A 265 17.74 -2.18 8.00
C LEU A 265 19.11 -1.75 7.50
N GLN A 266 19.22 -1.15 6.33
CA GLN A 266 20.47 -0.61 5.81
C GLN A 266 20.84 0.68 6.55
N HIS A 267 22.12 1.04 6.55
CA HIS A 267 22.64 2.18 7.30
C HIS A 267 22.02 3.53 6.88
N ASP A 268 21.75 3.67 5.59
CA ASP A 268 21.19 4.86 4.93
C ASP A 268 19.69 4.76 4.66
N ALA A 269 19.07 3.63 5.02
CA ALA A 269 17.63 3.44 4.82
C ALA A 269 16.79 4.30 5.77
N GLU A 270 15.61 4.65 5.29
CA GLU A 270 14.67 5.49 6.02
C GLU A 270 14.12 4.83 7.29
N LYS A 271 13.76 5.68 8.24
CA LYS A 271 13.03 5.32 9.46
C LYS A 271 11.80 6.18 9.57
N GLN A 272 10.65 5.57 9.75
CA GLN A 272 9.38 6.26 9.80
C GLN A 272 8.68 6.03 11.15
N PHE A 273 7.98 7.06 11.62
CA PHE A 273 7.08 7.02 12.77
C PHE A 273 5.77 7.63 12.33
N PHE A 274 4.67 6.96 12.61
CA PHE A 274 3.36 7.45 12.18
C PHE A 274 2.27 7.19 13.22
N ILE A 275 1.27 8.05 13.18
CA ILE A 275 0.01 7.91 13.92
C ILE A 275 -1.11 8.28 12.97
N GLY A 276 -2.16 7.47 12.96
CA GLY A 276 -3.26 7.68 12.04
C GLY A 276 -4.60 7.15 12.51
N ALA A 277 -5.54 7.22 11.61
CA ALA A 277 -6.88 6.69 11.82
C ALA A 277 -7.54 6.26 10.52
N SER A 278 -8.53 5.40 10.67
CA SER A 278 -9.41 4.94 9.60
C SER A 278 -10.86 5.06 10.06
N TYR A 279 -11.70 5.64 9.21
CA TYR A 279 -13.12 5.81 9.45
C TYR A 279 -13.94 5.43 8.22
N ARG A 280 -15.06 4.72 8.43
CA ARG A 280 -16.00 4.35 7.37
C ARG A 280 -17.40 4.86 7.70
N HIS A 281 -18.10 5.35 6.67
CA HIS A 281 -19.47 5.82 6.74
C HIS A 281 -20.36 5.10 5.73
#